data_6865babf40b2c09df708f011aa0536d4
#
_entry.id   6865babf40b2c09df708f011aa0536d4
#
_cell.length_a   1.000
_cell.length_b   1.000
_cell.length_c   1.000
_cell.angle_alpha   90.00
_cell.angle_beta   90.00
_cell.angle_gamma   90.00
#
_symmetry.space_group_name_H-M   'P 1'
#
loop_
_entity.id
_entity.type
_entity.pdbx_description
1 polymer ?
#
loop_
_entity_poly.entity_id
_entity_poly.type
_entity_poly.pdbx_seq_one_letter_code
_entity_poly.pdbx_strand_id
1 'polypeptide(L)'
;MTQPEITQEQFMNLFGKEEELDAELAAWIDEDSPHLKHPLVYSIFHHPIKNAHVNQYFQYKKRAVAEARNSQEWTKYIYLHERPYRVDAFSSIEENLSDEQYWELLETVWTDSENIHQNYEMWLGLLESERPERILMTTEEFRSALTLPPGEGGFAGELTIFRGYQEDPEYYDQPGMEGLSWTLNIEKAVWFARRLQFGGRTPMLATAKVQRDDIIAFIMSRDESEIIANPEHLIIEKVEDLS
;
A
#
# COMPACT_ATOMS: atom_id res chain seq x y z
N MET A 1 -11.16 -22.60 -43.21
CA MET A 1 -10.00 -23.27 -42.56
C MET A 1 -10.44 -23.57 -41.15
N THR A 2 -10.75 -24.83 -40.86
CA THR A 2 -11.04 -25.31 -39.50
C THR A 2 -9.74 -25.31 -38.72
N GLN A 3 -9.70 -24.64 -37.57
CA GLN A 3 -8.56 -24.74 -36.65
C GLN A 3 -8.42 -26.22 -36.24
N PRO A 4 -7.20 -26.77 -36.17
CA PRO A 4 -7.00 -28.14 -35.73
C PRO A 4 -7.47 -28.26 -34.28
N GLU A 5 -8.43 -29.12 -34.02
CA GLU A 5 -8.83 -29.47 -32.65
C GLU A 5 -7.66 -30.18 -31.98
N ILE A 6 -7.16 -29.57 -30.91
CA ILE A 6 -6.15 -30.17 -30.03
C ILE A 6 -6.83 -31.35 -29.32
N THR A 7 -6.27 -32.54 -29.44
CA THR A 7 -6.81 -33.73 -28.73
C THR A 7 -6.55 -33.57 -27.23
N GLN A 8 -7.36 -34.26 -26.41
CA GLN A 8 -7.20 -34.26 -24.96
C GLN A 8 -5.79 -34.72 -24.54
N GLU A 9 -5.19 -35.68 -25.25
CA GLU A 9 -3.82 -36.13 -25.01
C GLU A 9 -2.79 -35.08 -25.34
N GLN A 10 -2.96 -34.34 -26.45
CA GLN A 10 -2.09 -33.21 -26.80
C GLN A 10 -2.22 -32.06 -25.80
N PHE A 11 -3.43 -31.81 -25.32
CA PHE A 11 -3.71 -30.81 -24.27
C PHE A 11 -3.04 -31.22 -22.95
N MET A 12 -3.16 -32.46 -22.52
CA MET A 12 -2.55 -33.00 -21.30
C MET A 12 -1.01 -33.02 -21.39
N ASN A 13 -0.45 -33.26 -22.57
CA ASN A 13 1.00 -33.19 -22.79
C ASN A 13 1.54 -31.74 -22.75
N LEU A 14 0.71 -30.75 -23.11
CA LEU A 14 1.08 -29.33 -23.07
C LEU A 14 0.92 -28.71 -21.68
N PHE A 15 -0.10 -29.13 -20.92
CA PHE A 15 -0.49 -28.49 -19.66
C PHE A 15 -0.26 -29.34 -18.40
N GLY A 16 0.15 -30.61 -18.56
CA GLY A 16 0.39 -31.53 -17.45
C GLY A 16 -0.85 -32.27 -16.97
N LYS A 17 -0.69 -33.05 -15.91
CA LYS A 17 -1.80 -33.76 -15.26
C LYS A 17 -2.56 -32.81 -14.35
N GLU A 18 -3.85 -33.05 -14.17
CA GLU A 18 -4.64 -32.41 -13.13
C GLU A 18 -4.04 -32.71 -11.76
N GLU A 19 -3.90 -31.69 -10.95
CA GLU A 19 -3.39 -31.76 -9.58
C GLU A 19 -4.31 -30.99 -8.64
N GLU A 20 -4.49 -31.48 -7.43
CA GLU A 20 -5.17 -30.74 -6.37
C GLU A 20 -4.32 -29.56 -5.94
N LEU A 21 -4.99 -28.48 -5.53
CA LEU A 21 -4.31 -27.33 -4.96
C LEU A 21 -3.71 -27.72 -3.59
N ASP A 22 -2.55 -27.15 -3.26
CA ASP A 22 -1.97 -27.28 -1.94
C ASP A 22 -3.00 -26.90 -0.87
N ALA A 23 -3.11 -27.73 0.19
CA ALA A 23 -4.15 -27.58 1.21
C ALA A 23 -4.09 -26.21 1.92
N GLU A 24 -2.89 -25.64 2.08
CA GLU A 24 -2.70 -24.31 2.65
C GLU A 24 -3.25 -23.24 1.71
N LEU A 25 -3.02 -23.35 0.41
CA LEU A 25 -3.58 -22.43 -0.58
C LEU A 25 -5.09 -22.55 -0.73
N ALA A 26 -5.63 -23.76 -0.59
CA ALA A 26 -7.06 -24.00 -0.72
C ALA A 26 -7.89 -23.22 0.30
N ALA A 27 -7.32 -22.93 1.47
CA ALA A 27 -7.96 -22.10 2.50
C ALA A 27 -8.02 -20.61 2.14
N TRP A 28 -7.35 -20.19 1.06
CA TRP A 28 -7.24 -18.79 0.62
C TRP A 28 -7.90 -18.53 -0.74
N ILE A 29 -8.78 -19.43 -1.16
CA ILE A 29 -9.59 -19.19 -2.35
C ILE A 29 -10.62 -18.12 -2.02
N ASP A 30 -10.74 -17.14 -2.90
CA ASP A 30 -11.76 -16.11 -2.80
C ASP A 30 -13.15 -16.75 -3.00
N GLU A 31 -14.09 -16.48 -2.10
CA GLU A 31 -15.45 -17.06 -2.16
C GLU A 31 -16.19 -16.65 -3.44
N ASP A 32 -15.93 -15.44 -3.95
CA ASP A 32 -16.61 -14.87 -5.11
C ASP A 32 -15.89 -15.13 -6.43
N SER A 33 -14.66 -15.65 -6.38
CA SER A 33 -13.87 -15.88 -7.59
C SER A 33 -12.84 -17.01 -7.41
N PRO A 34 -12.42 -17.66 -8.50
CA PRO A 34 -11.40 -18.70 -8.44
C PRO A 34 -9.97 -18.15 -8.30
N HIS A 35 -9.81 -17.00 -7.65
CA HIS A 35 -8.52 -16.41 -7.39
C HIS A 35 -8.05 -16.67 -5.97
N LEU A 36 -6.75 -16.86 -5.82
CA LEU A 36 -6.10 -17.01 -4.53
C LEU A 36 -5.83 -15.61 -3.92
N LYS A 37 -6.02 -15.50 -2.60
CA LYS A 37 -5.68 -14.29 -1.82
C LYS A 37 -4.61 -14.56 -0.77
N HIS A 38 -3.77 -15.57 -0.94
CA HIS A 38 -2.72 -15.94 -0.01
C HIS A 38 -1.55 -14.92 -0.01
N PRO A 39 -0.93 -14.61 1.14
CA PRO A 39 0.18 -13.64 1.25
C PRO A 39 1.36 -13.86 0.30
N LEU A 40 1.63 -15.11 -0.08
CA LEU A 40 2.70 -15.46 -1.02
C LEU A 40 2.21 -15.71 -2.45
N VAL A 41 0.92 -15.85 -2.66
CA VAL A 41 0.32 -16.18 -3.97
C VAL A 41 -1.01 -15.45 -4.09
N TYR A 42 -1.00 -14.28 -4.67
CA TYR A 42 -2.17 -13.41 -4.74
C TYR A 42 -2.65 -13.21 -6.17
N SER A 43 -3.97 -13.13 -6.35
CA SER A 43 -4.62 -12.86 -7.65
C SER A 43 -4.30 -13.89 -8.76
N ILE A 44 -3.82 -15.08 -8.38
CA ILE A 44 -3.58 -16.18 -9.32
C ILE A 44 -4.84 -17.02 -9.42
N PHE A 45 -5.31 -17.21 -10.67
CA PHE A 45 -6.39 -18.10 -10.98
C PHE A 45 -5.95 -19.56 -10.81
N HIS A 46 -6.58 -20.28 -9.87
CA HIS A 46 -6.34 -21.70 -9.70
C HIS A 46 -7.26 -22.55 -10.60
N HIS A 47 -6.73 -23.63 -11.13
CA HIS A 47 -7.45 -24.60 -11.93
C HIS A 47 -6.69 -25.92 -11.87
N PRO A 48 -7.35 -27.11 -11.81
CA PRO A 48 -6.67 -28.39 -11.67
C PRO A 48 -5.46 -28.59 -12.57
N ILE A 49 -5.53 -28.15 -13.82
CA ILE A 49 -4.43 -28.22 -14.80
C ILE A 49 -3.27 -27.27 -14.46
N LYS A 50 -3.54 -26.17 -13.77
CA LYS A 50 -2.52 -25.16 -13.41
C LYS A 50 -1.99 -25.35 -12.00
N ASN A 51 -2.68 -26.10 -11.15
CA ASN A 51 -2.37 -26.23 -9.75
C ASN A 51 -0.95 -26.76 -9.51
N ALA A 52 -0.43 -27.65 -10.34
CA ALA A 52 0.95 -28.12 -10.26
C ALA A 52 1.98 -26.96 -10.27
N HIS A 53 1.81 -25.99 -11.16
CA HIS A 53 2.67 -24.80 -11.23
C HIS A 53 2.46 -23.86 -10.06
N VAL A 54 1.20 -23.66 -9.66
CA VAL A 54 0.85 -22.81 -8.51
C VAL A 54 1.45 -23.40 -7.23
N ASN A 55 1.30 -24.70 -7.00
CA ASN A 55 1.87 -25.40 -5.86
C ASN A 55 3.40 -25.30 -5.85
N GLN A 56 4.06 -25.53 -7.00
CA GLN A 56 5.52 -25.42 -7.11
C GLN A 56 6.00 -24.00 -6.81
N TYR A 57 5.32 -22.97 -7.34
CA TYR A 57 5.63 -21.57 -7.08
C TYR A 57 5.44 -21.23 -5.60
N PHE A 58 4.36 -21.69 -4.99
CA PHE A 58 4.11 -21.51 -3.57
C PHE A 58 5.21 -22.13 -2.70
N GLN A 59 5.59 -23.38 -2.97
CA GLN A 59 6.67 -24.04 -2.23
C GLN A 59 8.02 -23.35 -2.42
N TYR A 60 8.28 -22.79 -3.61
CA TYR A 60 9.45 -21.93 -3.83
C TYR A 60 9.40 -20.68 -2.96
N LYS A 61 8.28 -19.94 -2.97
CA LYS A 61 8.09 -18.74 -2.16
C LYS A 61 8.26 -19.02 -0.67
N LYS A 62 7.66 -20.09 -0.15
CA LYS A 62 7.80 -20.49 1.26
C LYS A 62 9.28 -20.69 1.66
N ARG A 63 10.05 -21.39 0.84
CA ARG A 63 11.48 -21.59 1.11
C ARG A 63 12.25 -20.28 1.05
N ALA A 64 12.01 -19.47 0.02
CA ALA A 64 12.69 -18.19 -0.15
C ALA A 64 12.40 -17.21 1.01
N VAL A 65 11.16 -17.18 1.52
CA VAL A 65 10.77 -16.38 2.70
C VAL A 65 11.51 -16.86 3.94
N ALA A 66 11.57 -18.18 4.17
CA ALA A 66 12.31 -18.74 5.31
C ALA A 66 13.81 -18.45 5.24
N GLU A 67 14.41 -18.58 4.04
CA GLU A 67 15.82 -18.25 3.81
C GLU A 67 16.10 -16.75 4.06
N ALA A 68 15.28 -15.86 3.48
CA ALA A 68 15.43 -14.42 3.65
C ALA A 68 15.32 -13.99 5.11
N ARG A 69 14.36 -14.59 5.87
CA ARG A 69 14.21 -14.33 7.30
C ARG A 69 15.44 -14.81 8.10
N ASN A 70 15.93 -16.01 7.83
CA ASN A 70 17.09 -16.57 8.52
C ASN A 70 18.38 -15.80 8.23
N SER A 71 18.50 -15.24 7.01
CA SER A 71 19.66 -14.43 6.60
C SER A 71 19.50 -12.95 6.93
N GLN A 72 18.36 -12.55 7.53
CA GLN A 72 18.02 -11.16 7.81
C GLN A 72 18.02 -10.25 6.55
N GLU A 73 17.70 -10.83 5.40
CA GLU A 73 17.52 -10.09 4.15
C GLU A 73 16.13 -9.45 4.11
N TRP A 74 15.89 -8.45 4.98
CA TRP A 74 14.57 -7.93 5.30
C TRP A 74 13.81 -7.36 4.11
N THR A 75 14.48 -6.61 3.26
CA THR A 75 13.87 -6.11 2.01
C THR A 75 13.37 -7.26 1.14
N LYS A 76 14.20 -8.30 0.94
CA LYS A 76 13.81 -9.49 0.18
C LYS A 76 12.66 -10.23 0.85
N TYR A 77 12.69 -10.36 2.20
CA TYR A 77 11.61 -10.97 2.96
C TYR A 77 10.27 -10.29 2.69
N ILE A 78 10.21 -8.96 2.78
CA ILE A 78 8.99 -8.18 2.53
C ILE A 78 8.52 -8.34 1.08
N TYR A 79 9.42 -8.21 0.11
CA TYR A 79 9.06 -8.27 -1.31
C TYR A 79 8.78 -9.68 -1.87
N LEU A 80 9.06 -10.72 -1.10
CA LEU A 80 8.55 -12.06 -1.37
C LEU A 80 7.06 -12.19 -1.06
N HIS A 81 6.52 -11.33 -0.21
CA HIS A 81 5.09 -11.24 0.03
C HIS A 81 4.41 -10.41 -1.05
N GLU A 82 3.18 -10.78 -1.36
CA GLU A 82 2.37 -10.06 -2.33
C GLU A 82 1.97 -8.68 -1.78
N ARG A 83 1.79 -7.71 -2.68
CA ARG A 83 1.65 -6.29 -2.33
C ARG A 83 0.65 -6.00 -1.19
N PRO A 84 -0.57 -6.58 -1.16
CA PRO A 84 -1.52 -6.32 -0.08
C PRO A 84 -1.06 -6.75 1.31
N TYR A 85 -0.07 -7.65 1.40
CA TYR A 85 0.41 -8.25 2.65
C TYR A 85 1.81 -7.79 3.07
N ARG A 86 2.38 -6.79 2.38
CA ARG A 86 3.74 -6.30 2.70
C ARG A 86 3.81 -5.57 4.02
N VAL A 87 2.75 -4.86 4.40
CA VAL A 87 2.69 -4.21 5.73
C VAL A 87 2.61 -5.24 6.85
N ASP A 88 1.84 -6.33 6.66
CA ASP A 88 1.81 -7.44 7.62
C ASP A 88 3.19 -8.12 7.74
N ALA A 89 3.85 -8.35 6.60
CA ALA A 89 5.20 -8.89 6.58
C ALA A 89 6.18 -7.96 7.31
N PHE A 90 6.09 -6.65 7.10
CA PHE A 90 6.89 -5.67 7.81
C PHE A 90 6.65 -5.73 9.32
N SER A 91 5.39 -5.67 9.77
CA SER A 91 5.03 -5.72 11.18
C SER A 91 5.54 -7.01 11.85
N SER A 92 5.56 -8.14 11.12
CA SER A 92 6.08 -9.43 11.65
C SER A 92 7.58 -9.44 11.94
N ILE A 93 8.34 -8.45 11.49
CA ILE A 93 9.80 -8.36 11.65
C ILE A 93 10.26 -7.05 12.29
N GLU A 94 9.37 -6.13 12.57
CA GLU A 94 9.71 -4.76 13.03
C GLU A 94 10.64 -4.74 14.26
N GLU A 95 10.46 -5.67 15.19
CA GLU A 95 11.31 -5.80 16.38
C GLU A 95 12.75 -6.24 16.06
N ASN A 96 13.00 -6.80 14.88
CA ASN A 96 14.33 -7.24 14.43
C ASN A 96 15.09 -6.15 13.67
N LEU A 97 14.47 -5.00 13.42
CA LEU A 97 15.04 -3.91 12.64
C LEU A 97 15.76 -2.91 13.57
N SER A 98 16.88 -2.35 13.09
CA SER A 98 17.41 -1.12 13.68
C SER A 98 16.45 0.04 13.36
N ASP A 99 16.57 1.16 14.09
CA ASP A 99 15.70 2.31 13.86
C ASP A 99 15.84 2.87 12.43
N GLU A 100 17.06 2.93 11.88
CA GLU A 100 17.32 3.30 10.50
C GLU A 100 16.65 2.35 9.51
N GLN A 101 16.85 1.03 9.67
CA GLN A 101 16.22 0.01 8.81
C GLN A 101 14.69 0.06 8.88
N TYR A 102 14.14 0.33 10.07
CA TYR A 102 12.72 0.44 10.28
C TYR A 102 12.12 1.54 9.39
N TRP A 103 12.66 2.77 9.48
CA TRP A 103 12.12 3.91 8.74
C TRP A 103 12.36 3.81 7.24
N GLU A 104 13.52 3.36 6.79
CA GLU A 104 13.81 3.15 5.36
C GLU A 104 12.87 2.10 4.73
N LEU A 105 12.67 0.97 5.41
CA LEU A 105 11.79 -0.09 4.92
C LEU A 105 10.32 0.32 5.01
N LEU A 106 9.90 1.03 6.07
CA LEU A 106 8.53 1.51 6.22
C LEU A 106 8.18 2.48 5.09
N GLU A 107 9.05 3.44 4.76
CA GLU A 107 8.88 4.34 3.62
C GLU A 107 8.75 3.56 2.31
N THR A 108 9.62 2.57 2.11
CA THR A 108 9.62 1.74 0.91
C THR A 108 8.31 0.95 0.77
N VAL A 109 7.82 0.36 1.87
CA VAL A 109 6.54 -0.38 1.88
C VAL A 109 5.36 0.56 1.70
N TRP A 110 5.38 1.74 2.33
CA TRP A 110 4.36 2.77 2.16
C TRP A 110 4.20 3.20 0.70
N THR A 111 5.30 3.59 0.06
CA THR A 111 5.29 4.08 -1.32
C THR A 111 4.88 3.02 -2.35
N ASP A 112 5.08 1.74 -2.03
CA ASP A 112 4.65 0.62 -2.88
C ASP A 112 3.22 0.15 -2.58
N SER A 113 2.61 0.57 -1.48
CA SER A 113 1.27 0.14 -1.07
C SER A 113 0.17 0.91 -1.81
N GLU A 114 -0.87 0.20 -2.24
CA GLU A 114 -2.04 0.77 -2.90
C GLU A 114 -3.29 0.75 -2.01
N ASN A 115 -3.28 -0.09 -0.96
CA ASN A 115 -4.45 -0.41 -0.13
C ASN A 115 -4.24 0.04 1.33
N ILE A 116 -3.75 1.26 1.54
CA ILE A 116 -3.48 1.82 2.87
C ILE A 116 -4.70 1.69 3.80
N HIS A 117 -5.90 1.94 3.27
CA HIS A 117 -7.15 1.89 4.02
C HIS A 117 -7.50 0.50 4.59
N GLN A 118 -7.09 -0.59 3.93
CA GLN A 118 -7.39 -1.96 4.41
C GLN A 118 -6.64 -2.31 5.70
N ASN A 119 -5.50 -1.66 5.94
CA ASN A 119 -4.63 -1.87 7.09
C ASN A 119 -4.42 -0.56 7.86
N TYR A 120 -5.43 0.31 7.89
CA TYR A 120 -5.34 1.68 8.42
C TYR A 120 -4.73 1.74 9.83
N GLU A 121 -5.28 0.98 10.78
CA GLU A 121 -4.81 0.96 12.16
C GLU A 121 -3.37 0.46 12.30
N MET A 122 -3.01 -0.52 11.49
CA MET A 122 -1.63 -1.02 11.45
C MET A 122 -0.67 0.04 10.93
N TRP A 123 -1.04 0.71 9.83
CA TRP A 123 -0.24 1.81 9.28
C TRP A 123 -0.08 2.95 10.28
N LEU A 124 -1.17 3.36 10.94
CA LEU A 124 -1.12 4.42 11.94
C LEU A 124 -0.19 4.04 13.09
N GLY A 125 -0.33 2.84 13.65
CA GLY A 125 0.54 2.37 14.72
C GLY A 125 2.03 2.31 14.33
N LEU A 126 2.33 1.87 13.10
CA LEU A 126 3.71 1.83 12.60
C LEU A 126 4.28 3.24 12.39
N LEU A 127 3.49 4.16 11.85
CA LEU A 127 3.90 5.54 11.57
C LEU A 127 4.06 6.37 12.85
N GLU A 128 3.27 6.12 13.90
CA GLU A 128 3.33 6.77 15.21
C GLU A 128 4.33 6.10 16.17
N SER A 129 5.12 5.13 15.69
CA SER A 129 6.16 4.48 16.49
C SER A 129 7.06 5.51 17.19
N GLU A 130 7.36 5.27 18.48
CA GLU A 130 8.27 6.11 19.28
C GLU A 130 9.76 5.91 18.94
N ARG A 131 10.07 5.13 17.89
CA ARG A 131 11.46 4.93 17.46
C ARG A 131 12.11 6.26 17.08
N PRO A 132 13.36 6.48 17.47
CA PRO A 132 14.11 7.68 17.06
C PRO A 132 14.27 7.71 15.54
N GLU A 133 14.64 8.89 15.03
CA GLU A 133 14.98 9.10 13.61
C GLU A 133 13.79 8.99 12.62
N ARG A 134 12.55 9.01 13.09
CA ARG A 134 11.35 9.04 12.21
C ARG A 134 11.47 10.06 11.07
N ILE A 135 12.21 11.12 11.29
CA ILE A 135 12.47 12.18 10.32
C ILE A 135 13.18 11.67 9.04
N LEU A 136 13.73 10.46 9.02
CA LEU A 136 14.29 9.84 7.81
C LEU A 136 13.25 9.71 6.69
N MET A 137 11.96 9.66 7.02
CA MET A 137 10.88 9.69 6.03
C MET A 137 10.65 11.07 5.40
N THR A 138 11.41 12.11 5.77
CA THR A 138 11.30 13.45 5.19
C THR A 138 12.52 13.80 4.35
N THR A 139 12.32 14.58 3.27
CA THR A 139 13.45 15.10 2.50
C THR A 139 14.23 16.13 3.30
N GLU A 140 15.54 16.29 3.03
CA GLU A 140 16.38 17.28 3.67
C GLU A 140 15.87 18.73 3.42
N GLU A 141 15.30 18.97 2.24
CA GLU A 141 14.70 20.27 1.89
C GLU A 141 13.52 20.59 2.77
N PHE A 142 12.61 19.63 2.97
CA PHE A 142 11.45 19.82 3.84
C PHE A 142 11.86 19.92 5.31
N ARG A 143 12.83 19.13 5.75
CA ARG A 143 13.44 19.24 7.07
C ARG A 143 13.98 20.64 7.35
N SER A 144 14.74 21.17 6.40
CA SER A 144 15.30 22.52 6.48
C SER A 144 14.19 23.57 6.53
N ALA A 145 13.15 23.42 5.70
CA ALA A 145 12.00 24.32 5.72
C ALA A 145 11.26 24.31 7.06
N LEU A 146 11.10 23.14 7.69
CA LEU A 146 10.49 23.01 9.01
C LEU A 146 11.31 23.68 10.14
N THR A 147 12.63 23.82 9.99
CA THR A 147 13.51 24.40 11.01
C THR A 147 13.70 25.90 10.87
N LEU A 148 13.38 26.48 9.71
CA LEU A 148 13.51 27.93 9.47
C LEU A 148 12.46 28.75 10.25
N PRO A 149 12.84 29.93 10.76
CA PRO A 149 11.88 30.84 11.38
C PRO A 149 10.78 31.28 10.41
N PRO A 150 9.58 31.57 10.89
CA PRO A 150 8.52 32.16 10.08
C PRO A 150 9.02 33.45 9.39
N GLY A 151 8.81 33.55 8.09
CA GLY A 151 9.23 34.72 7.28
C GLY A 151 10.59 34.60 6.59
N GLU A 152 11.37 33.54 6.85
CA GLU A 152 12.65 33.25 6.18
C GLU A 152 12.53 32.08 5.17
N GLY A 153 11.34 31.90 4.58
CA GLY A 153 11.06 30.80 3.66
C GLY A 153 10.65 29.50 4.34
N GLY A 154 10.60 29.48 5.68
CA GLY A 154 10.07 28.37 6.47
C GLY A 154 8.55 28.44 6.61
N PHE A 155 7.95 27.32 6.94
CA PHE A 155 6.52 27.27 7.23
C PHE A 155 6.20 27.90 8.59
N ALA A 156 5.15 28.69 8.65
CA ALA A 156 4.75 29.47 9.84
C ALA A 156 4.05 28.65 10.94
N GLY A 157 4.50 27.43 11.20
CA GLY A 157 3.93 26.55 12.22
C GLY A 157 2.70 25.75 11.77
N GLU A 158 2.00 26.19 10.72
CA GLU A 158 0.80 25.54 10.15
C GLU A 158 0.88 25.47 8.64
N LEU A 159 0.48 24.34 8.07
CA LEU A 159 0.43 24.11 6.63
C LEU A 159 -1.02 23.91 6.16
N THR A 160 -1.31 24.38 4.95
CA THR A 160 -2.51 23.99 4.22
C THR A 160 -2.20 22.76 3.38
N ILE A 161 -2.98 21.72 3.56
CA ILE A 161 -2.85 20.44 2.86
C ILE A 161 -4.16 20.06 2.18
N PHE A 162 -4.05 19.23 1.15
CA PHE A 162 -5.18 18.86 0.30
C PHE A 162 -5.28 17.34 0.19
N ARG A 163 -6.51 16.83 0.11
CA ARG A 163 -6.76 15.42 -0.17
C ARG A 163 -7.87 15.29 -1.19
N GLY A 164 -7.55 14.60 -2.30
CA GLY A 164 -8.54 14.18 -3.28
C GLY A 164 -8.99 12.76 -3.00
N TYR A 165 -10.28 12.53 -2.92
CA TYR A 165 -10.88 11.22 -2.69
C TYR A 165 -12.18 11.05 -3.47
N GLN A 166 -12.76 9.87 -3.43
CA GLN A 166 -14.07 9.62 -4.02
C GLN A 166 -15.02 9.18 -2.93
N GLU A 167 -16.15 9.86 -2.85
CA GLU A 167 -17.25 9.47 -1.96
C GLU A 167 -18.12 8.45 -2.67
N ASP A 168 -18.31 7.30 -2.04
CA ASP A 168 -19.14 6.22 -2.54
C ASP A 168 -20.33 6.04 -1.60
N PRO A 169 -21.57 6.32 -2.06
CA PRO A 169 -22.74 6.21 -1.22
C PRO A 169 -23.09 4.75 -0.82
N GLU A 170 -22.52 3.77 -1.52
CA GLU A 170 -22.74 2.35 -1.25
C GLU A 170 -21.61 1.68 -0.47
N TYR A 171 -20.43 2.28 -0.44
CA TYR A 171 -19.23 1.73 0.19
C TYR A 171 -18.64 2.70 1.20
N TYR A 172 -19.03 2.55 2.44
CA TYR A 172 -18.48 3.32 3.57
C TYR A 172 -17.06 2.90 3.99
N ASP A 173 -16.49 1.88 3.34
CA ASP A 173 -15.19 1.28 3.73
C ASP A 173 -13.96 2.03 3.20
N GLN A 174 -14.13 3.14 2.49
CA GLN A 174 -12.98 3.92 2.03
C GLN A 174 -12.78 5.16 2.94
N PRO A 175 -11.55 5.40 3.39
CA PRO A 175 -11.27 6.53 4.27
C PRO A 175 -11.35 7.84 3.46
N GLY A 176 -12.51 8.27 3.09
CA GLY A 176 -12.73 9.52 2.38
C GLY A 176 -11.76 10.60 2.85
N MET A 177 -12.25 11.51 3.64
CA MET A 177 -11.47 12.58 4.25
C MET A 177 -10.50 12.08 5.35
N GLU A 178 -10.76 10.92 5.95
CA GLU A 178 -10.03 10.39 7.13
C GLU A 178 -8.74 9.63 6.78
N GLY A 179 -8.25 9.72 5.53
CA GLY A 179 -7.03 9.03 5.14
C GLY A 179 -5.75 9.72 5.61
N LEU A 180 -4.69 8.93 5.84
CA LEU A 180 -3.37 9.38 6.33
C LEU A 180 -2.60 10.23 5.31
N SER A 181 -2.81 10.03 4.00
CA SER A 181 -2.06 10.64 2.91
C SER A 181 -2.73 11.91 2.41
N TRP A 182 -2.00 13.00 2.46
CA TRP A 182 -2.37 14.34 2.00
C TRP A 182 -1.31 14.88 1.06
N THR A 183 -1.52 16.01 0.42
CA THR A 183 -0.52 16.65 -0.45
C THR A 183 -0.48 18.16 -0.26
N LEU A 184 0.68 18.75 -0.49
CA LEU A 184 0.83 20.22 -0.59
C LEU A 184 0.32 20.76 -1.93
N ASN A 185 0.09 19.91 -2.91
CA ASN A 185 -0.27 20.29 -4.28
C ASN A 185 -1.77 20.05 -4.56
N ILE A 186 -2.55 21.14 -4.64
CA ILE A 186 -3.99 21.07 -4.89
C ILE A 186 -4.32 20.39 -6.23
N GLU A 187 -3.48 20.59 -7.27
CA GLU A 187 -3.72 19.98 -8.60
C GLU A 187 -3.56 18.45 -8.52
N LYS A 188 -2.61 17.97 -7.72
CA LYS A 188 -2.46 16.54 -7.43
C LYS A 188 -3.67 15.99 -6.69
N ALA A 189 -4.16 16.70 -5.66
CA ALA A 189 -5.37 16.28 -4.95
C ALA A 189 -6.57 16.19 -5.90
N VAL A 190 -6.80 17.19 -6.74
CA VAL A 190 -7.87 17.18 -7.76
C VAL A 190 -7.69 15.99 -8.73
N TRP A 191 -6.45 15.72 -9.16
CA TRP A 191 -6.17 14.57 -10.03
C TRP A 191 -6.50 13.24 -9.33
N PHE A 192 -6.12 13.07 -8.05
CA PHE A 192 -6.46 11.89 -7.27
C PHE A 192 -7.98 11.69 -7.14
N ALA A 193 -8.73 12.77 -6.90
CA ALA A 193 -10.19 12.71 -6.82
C ALA A 193 -10.83 12.22 -8.13
N ARG A 194 -10.24 12.56 -9.27
CA ARG A 194 -10.82 12.31 -10.61
C ARG A 194 -10.26 11.09 -11.34
N ARG A 195 -9.11 10.53 -10.91
CA ARG A 195 -8.38 9.51 -11.69
C ARG A 195 -9.13 8.19 -11.90
N LEU A 196 -10.03 7.81 -11.00
CA LEU A 196 -10.74 6.53 -11.01
C LEU A 196 -12.23 6.74 -10.81
N GLN A 197 -12.87 7.46 -11.74
CA GLN A 197 -14.31 7.66 -11.70
C GLN A 197 -15.05 6.40 -12.18
N PHE A 198 -15.37 5.50 -11.27
CA PHE A 198 -16.17 4.32 -11.51
C PHE A 198 -17.49 4.37 -10.73
N GLY A 199 -18.57 3.89 -11.34
CA GLY A 199 -19.76 3.46 -10.62
C GLY A 199 -20.57 4.52 -9.88
N GLY A 200 -20.53 5.80 -10.31
CA GLY A 200 -21.36 6.84 -9.68
C GLY A 200 -20.74 7.47 -8.43
N ARG A 201 -19.45 7.26 -8.20
CA ARG A 201 -18.70 7.91 -7.12
C ARG A 201 -18.53 9.40 -7.38
N THR A 202 -18.62 10.19 -6.32
CA THR A 202 -18.46 11.64 -6.37
C THR A 202 -17.00 12.02 -6.05
N PRO A 203 -16.27 12.70 -6.96
CA PRO A 203 -14.93 13.20 -6.69
C PRO A 203 -14.98 14.36 -5.70
N MET A 204 -14.26 14.25 -4.60
CA MET A 204 -14.24 15.21 -3.50
C MET A 204 -12.84 15.77 -3.29
N LEU A 205 -12.77 17.04 -2.87
CA LEU A 205 -11.55 17.71 -2.44
C LEU A 205 -11.71 18.21 -1.02
N ALA A 206 -10.90 17.70 -0.11
CA ALA A 206 -10.77 18.25 1.24
C ALA A 206 -9.57 19.19 1.31
N THR A 207 -9.76 20.31 2.00
CA THR A 207 -8.71 21.26 2.41
C THR A 207 -8.62 21.24 3.92
N ALA A 208 -7.43 21.05 4.45
CA ALA A 208 -7.19 21.01 5.89
C ALA A 208 -5.97 21.83 6.29
N LYS A 209 -5.90 22.14 7.58
CA LYS A 209 -4.73 22.67 8.25
C LYS A 209 -4.10 21.59 9.11
N VAL A 210 -2.78 21.53 9.08
CA VAL A 210 -1.98 20.67 9.95
C VAL A 210 -0.92 21.49 10.66
N GLN A 211 -0.74 21.26 11.95
CA GLN A 211 0.38 21.84 12.67
C GLN A 211 1.66 21.12 12.27
N ARG A 212 2.75 21.86 12.23
CA ARG A 212 4.06 21.32 11.89
C ARG A 212 4.43 20.07 12.70
N ASP A 213 4.16 20.11 14.01
CA ASP A 213 4.53 19.04 14.93
C ASP A 213 3.67 17.79 14.78
N ASP A 214 2.51 17.90 14.10
CA ASP A 214 1.59 16.80 13.79
C ASP A 214 1.90 16.11 12.44
N ILE A 215 2.90 16.61 11.69
CA ILE A 215 3.34 15.98 10.45
C ILE A 215 4.20 14.77 10.79
N ILE A 216 3.74 13.60 10.38
CA ILE A 216 4.46 12.34 10.57
C ILE A 216 5.61 12.20 9.57
N ALA A 217 5.34 12.45 8.28
CA ALA A 217 6.34 12.37 7.22
C ALA A 217 6.02 13.27 6.03
N PHE A 218 7.05 13.57 5.24
CA PHE A 218 6.95 14.22 3.94
C PHE A 218 7.69 13.39 2.90
N ILE A 219 7.00 12.95 1.85
CA ILE A 219 7.54 12.07 0.83
C ILE A 219 7.46 12.72 -0.54
N MET A 220 8.61 12.82 -1.22
CA MET A 220 8.74 13.42 -2.55
C MET A 220 8.93 12.39 -3.66
N SER A 221 9.11 11.12 -3.33
CA SER A 221 9.58 10.07 -4.26
C SER A 221 8.72 9.88 -5.51
N ARG A 222 7.45 10.32 -5.51
CA ARG A 222 6.52 10.23 -6.65
C ARG A 222 6.07 11.58 -7.20
N ASP A 223 6.79 12.66 -6.90
CA ASP A 223 6.41 14.04 -7.26
C ASP A 223 4.98 14.39 -6.78
N GLU A 224 4.59 13.86 -5.63
CA GLU A 224 3.26 14.03 -5.05
C GLU A 224 3.26 15.07 -3.91
N SER A 225 4.44 15.45 -3.42
CA SER A 225 4.60 16.31 -2.23
C SER A 225 3.70 15.82 -1.09
N GLU A 226 3.81 14.51 -0.81
CA GLU A 226 2.92 13.81 0.10
C GLU A 226 3.23 14.17 1.56
N ILE A 227 2.20 14.55 2.27
CA ILE A 227 2.20 14.73 3.73
C ILE A 227 1.47 13.55 4.35
N ILE A 228 2.13 12.88 5.28
CA ILE A 228 1.49 11.87 6.13
C ILE A 228 1.17 12.53 7.47
N ALA A 229 -0.09 12.49 7.86
CA ALA A 229 -0.55 13.04 9.13
C ALA A 229 -1.74 12.23 9.67
N ASN A 230 -1.87 12.17 11.00
CA ASN A 230 -3.05 11.58 11.63
C ASN A 230 -4.25 12.50 11.41
N PRO A 231 -5.34 12.02 10.79
CA PRO A 231 -6.53 12.84 10.53
C PRO A 231 -7.17 13.46 11.78
N GLU A 232 -7.00 12.85 12.94
CA GLU A 232 -7.52 13.38 14.23
C GLU A 232 -6.85 14.69 14.62
N HIS A 233 -5.66 14.98 14.11
CA HIS A 233 -4.90 16.21 14.38
C HIS A 233 -5.14 17.30 13.32
N LEU A 234 -5.99 17.04 12.33
CA LEU A 234 -6.26 17.97 11.24
C LEU A 234 -7.45 18.87 11.54
N ILE A 235 -7.35 20.12 11.11
CA ILE A 235 -8.49 21.05 11.10
C ILE A 235 -9.02 21.12 9.68
N ILE A 236 -10.15 20.47 9.43
CA ILE A 236 -10.80 20.51 8.13
C ILE A 236 -11.43 21.89 7.92
N GLU A 237 -10.96 22.62 6.91
CA GLU A 237 -11.48 23.95 6.59
C GLU A 237 -12.61 23.90 5.55
N LYS A 238 -12.48 22.98 4.57
CA LYS A 238 -13.42 22.92 3.44
C LYS A 238 -13.47 21.52 2.84
N VAL A 239 -14.64 21.14 2.37
CA VAL A 239 -14.84 19.96 1.50
C VAL A 239 -15.65 20.41 0.28
N GLU A 240 -15.20 20.04 -0.91
CA GLU A 240 -15.79 20.45 -2.17
C GLU A 240 -16.13 19.24 -3.03
N ASP A 241 -17.32 19.25 -3.60
CA ASP A 241 -17.71 18.34 -4.67
C ASP A 241 -17.14 18.89 -5.99
N LEU A 242 -16.41 18.02 -6.72
CA LEU A 242 -15.74 18.34 -7.98
C LEU A 242 -16.47 17.77 -9.22
N SER A 243 -17.75 17.33 -9.07
CA SER A 243 -18.58 16.80 -10.16
C SER A 243 -18.75 17.76 -11.33
#